data_ef607f57750441e4806487b9b295a111
#
_entry.id   ef607f57750441e4806487b9b295a111
#
_cell.length_a   1.000
_cell.length_b   1.000
_cell.length_c   1.000
_cell.angle_alpha   90.00
_cell.angle_beta   90.00
_cell.angle_gamma   90.00
#
_symmetry.space_group_name_H-M   'P 1'
#
loop_
_entity.id
_entity.type
_entity.pdbx_description
1 polymer ?
#
loop_
_entity_poly.entity_id
_entity_poly.type
_entity_poly.pdbx_seq_one_letter_code
_entity_poly.pdbx_strand_id
1 'polypeptide(L)'
;MCRDNDIILGLDLAHMVGNVEIDLNSHDVDFATWCSYKYLNSGPGGVSGIYVNSKHIKDDIIRFEGWWGNKLSSRFEMLKKYDAEHSAEGWVLSNPPVILLDMHLASLEVFINAGLNNVFNKSKLLSDFLYEGLSSINNYNKFFDIITPEESTSRGSQISLFFKKSSEEFFSQISKKFVVDYRKPNVVRVAPVPLYNSFYEVYLFVSEIDRIIKSYD
;
A
#
# COMPACT_ATOMS: atom_id res chain seq x y z
N MET A 1 -15.87 -17.02 6.16
CA MET A 1 -17.10 -16.22 6.01
C MET A 1 -17.50 -16.04 4.55
N CYS A 2 -16.70 -15.38 3.67
CA CYS A 2 -17.07 -15.26 2.24
C CYS A 2 -17.21 -16.63 1.57
N ARG A 3 -16.20 -17.47 1.70
CA ARG A 3 -16.16 -18.83 1.15
C ARG A 3 -17.36 -19.68 1.58
N ASP A 4 -17.73 -19.64 2.85
CA ASP A 4 -18.84 -20.47 3.41
C ASP A 4 -20.22 -20.02 2.94
N ASN A 5 -20.29 -18.88 2.23
CA ASN A 5 -21.51 -18.30 1.71
C ASN A 5 -21.47 -18.04 0.20
N ASP A 6 -20.52 -18.64 -0.53
CA ASP A 6 -20.33 -18.47 -1.98
C ASP A 6 -20.22 -16.99 -2.42
N ILE A 7 -19.59 -16.16 -1.58
CA ILE A 7 -19.36 -14.74 -1.86
C ILE A 7 -17.97 -14.57 -2.46
N ILE A 8 -17.89 -13.93 -3.62
CA ILE A 8 -16.62 -13.57 -4.28
C ILE A 8 -15.87 -12.56 -3.41
N LEU A 9 -14.61 -12.87 -3.07
CA LEU A 9 -13.73 -12.01 -2.27
C LEU A 9 -12.77 -11.24 -3.15
N GLY A 10 -13.02 -9.93 -3.30
CA GLY A 10 -12.10 -8.99 -3.92
C GLY A 10 -11.37 -8.13 -2.89
N LEU A 11 -10.06 -7.91 -3.05
CA LEU A 11 -9.25 -7.07 -2.16
C LEU A 11 -8.69 -5.86 -2.87
N ASP A 12 -8.82 -4.69 -2.25
CA ASP A 12 -8.03 -3.50 -2.56
C ASP A 12 -6.74 -3.54 -1.71
N LEU A 13 -5.62 -3.80 -2.37
CA LEU A 13 -4.31 -3.94 -1.74
C LEU A 13 -3.42 -2.71 -1.96
N ALA A 14 -4.00 -1.57 -2.29
CA ALA A 14 -3.27 -0.34 -2.62
C ALA A 14 -2.26 0.10 -1.54
N HIS A 15 -2.48 -0.24 -0.27
CA HIS A 15 -1.59 0.05 0.86
C HIS A 15 -0.89 -1.21 1.42
N MET A 16 -1.15 -2.39 0.88
CA MET A 16 -0.56 -3.63 1.39
C MET A 16 0.65 -4.08 0.57
N VAL A 17 0.54 -4.10 -0.76
CA VAL A 17 1.62 -4.59 -1.62
C VAL A 17 2.85 -3.70 -1.47
N GLY A 18 4.00 -4.32 -1.17
CA GLY A 18 5.26 -3.63 -0.86
C GLY A 18 5.40 -3.13 0.58
N ASN A 19 4.36 -3.27 1.41
CA ASN A 19 4.33 -2.83 2.82
C ASN A 19 4.34 -3.99 3.80
N VAL A 20 3.51 -5.01 3.53
CA VAL A 20 3.39 -6.23 4.35
C VAL A 20 3.38 -7.46 3.45
N GLU A 21 3.78 -8.59 4.03
CA GLU A 21 3.68 -9.88 3.36
C GLU A 21 2.20 -10.29 3.23
N ILE A 22 1.84 -10.82 2.07
CA ILE A 22 0.50 -11.35 1.81
C ILE A 22 0.57 -12.56 0.88
N ASP A 23 -0.14 -13.63 1.24
CA ASP A 23 -0.35 -14.80 0.40
C ASP A 23 -1.83 -14.87 -0.03
N LEU A 24 -2.11 -14.38 -1.24
CA LEU A 24 -3.45 -14.32 -1.79
C LEU A 24 -4.04 -15.70 -2.07
N ASN A 25 -3.18 -16.67 -2.38
CA ASN A 25 -3.62 -18.02 -2.72
C ASN A 25 -4.06 -18.79 -1.45
N SER A 26 -3.28 -18.72 -0.37
CA SER A 26 -3.63 -19.38 0.89
C SER A 26 -4.91 -18.85 1.51
N HIS A 27 -5.20 -17.56 1.29
CA HIS A 27 -6.44 -16.91 1.74
C HIS A 27 -7.62 -17.10 0.78
N ASP A 28 -7.44 -17.86 -0.31
CA ASP A 28 -8.47 -18.12 -1.34
C ASP A 28 -9.16 -16.83 -1.85
N VAL A 29 -8.34 -15.78 -2.04
CA VAL A 29 -8.81 -14.52 -2.60
C VAL A 29 -9.17 -14.74 -4.06
N ASP A 30 -10.33 -14.22 -4.51
CA ASP A 30 -10.79 -14.41 -5.88
C ASP A 30 -10.09 -13.45 -6.84
N PHE A 31 -9.98 -12.18 -6.48
CA PHE A 31 -9.20 -11.19 -7.21
C PHE A 31 -8.68 -10.10 -6.27
N ALA A 32 -7.63 -9.43 -6.69
CA ALA A 32 -7.11 -8.26 -5.98
C ALA A 32 -6.54 -7.23 -6.95
N THR A 33 -6.52 -5.97 -6.52
CA THR A 33 -5.93 -4.86 -7.29
C THR A 33 -5.05 -4.00 -6.38
N TRP A 34 -4.02 -3.38 -6.96
CA TRP A 34 -3.16 -2.44 -6.24
C TRP A 34 -2.54 -1.41 -7.19
N CYS A 35 -2.11 -0.30 -6.62
CA CYS A 35 -1.29 0.67 -7.31
C CYS A 35 0.20 0.49 -6.95
N SER A 36 1.09 0.67 -7.91
CA SER A 36 2.53 0.52 -7.70
C SER A 36 3.24 1.79 -7.21
N TYR A 37 2.61 2.95 -7.34
CA TYR A 37 3.20 4.25 -7.01
C TYR A 37 3.21 4.58 -5.50
N LYS A 38 2.64 3.71 -4.65
CA LYS A 38 2.66 3.84 -3.19
C LYS A 38 3.87 3.09 -2.61
N TYR A 39 3.64 2.02 -1.85
CA TYR A 39 4.71 1.28 -1.18
C TYR A 39 5.67 0.53 -2.11
N LEU A 40 5.28 0.28 -3.36
CA LEU A 40 6.20 -0.26 -4.37
C LEU A 40 7.09 0.81 -5.01
N ASN A 41 6.91 2.09 -4.72
CA ASN A 41 7.80 3.20 -5.11
C ASN A 41 8.05 3.34 -6.63
N SER A 42 7.13 2.92 -7.49
CA SER A 42 7.33 2.98 -8.96
C SER A 42 7.13 4.37 -9.57
N GLY A 43 7.01 5.40 -8.72
CA GLY A 43 6.88 6.80 -9.16
C GLY A 43 5.44 7.21 -9.52
N PRO A 44 5.19 8.53 -9.67
CA PRO A 44 3.88 9.06 -9.99
C PRO A 44 3.32 8.51 -11.30
N GLY A 45 2.06 8.07 -11.27
CA GLY A 45 1.40 7.48 -12.43
C GLY A 45 1.80 6.02 -12.73
N GLY A 46 2.56 5.40 -11.84
CA GLY A 46 2.96 4.00 -11.96
C GLY A 46 1.79 3.06 -12.25
N VAL A 47 2.08 1.98 -12.97
CA VAL A 47 1.09 0.98 -13.38
C VAL A 47 0.38 0.33 -12.20
N SER A 48 -0.85 -0.11 -12.40
CA SER A 48 -1.58 -0.92 -11.42
C SER A 48 -1.28 -2.41 -11.62
N GLY A 49 -1.42 -3.18 -10.54
CA GLY A 49 -1.39 -4.64 -10.60
C GLY A 49 -2.76 -5.24 -10.41
N ILE A 50 -2.94 -6.43 -10.94
CA ILE A 50 -4.12 -7.26 -10.75
C ILE A 50 -3.70 -8.69 -10.42
N TYR A 51 -4.41 -9.30 -9.50
CA TYR A 51 -4.38 -10.73 -9.23
C TYR A 51 -5.76 -11.31 -9.58
N VAL A 52 -5.77 -12.44 -10.27
CA VAL A 52 -6.97 -13.24 -10.53
C VAL A 52 -6.66 -14.68 -10.13
N ASN A 53 -7.46 -15.25 -9.26
CA ASN A 53 -7.30 -16.65 -8.85
C ASN A 53 -7.51 -17.59 -10.03
N SER A 54 -6.68 -18.62 -10.13
CA SER A 54 -6.70 -19.58 -11.25
C SER A 54 -8.06 -20.26 -11.45
N LYS A 55 -8.88 -20.40 -10.39
CA LYS A 55 -10.25 -20.94 -10.47
C LYS A 55 -11.17 -20.11 -11.37
N HIS A 56 -10.85 -18.83 -11.61
CA HIS A 56 -11.60 -17.89 -12.45
C HIS A 56 -10.97 -17.70 -13.84
N ILE A 57 -9.88 -18.39 -14.15
CA ILE A 57 -9.25 -18.33 -15.48
C ILE A 57 -9.93 -19.35 -16.41
N LYS A 58 -11.08 -18.95 -16.96
CA LYS A 58 -11.92 -19.77 -17.84
C LYS A 58 -12.36 -18.94 -19.05
N ASP A 59 -12.70 -19.62 -20.14
CA ASP A 59 -13.11 -18.97 -21.40
C ASP A 59 -14.49 -18.33 -21.34
N ASP A 60 -15.38 -18.86 -20.48
CA ASP A 60 -16.80 -18.50 -20.40
C ASP A 60 -17.11 -17.40 -19.37
N ILE A 61 -16.10 -16.84 -18.73
CA ILE A 61 -16.31 -15.73 -17.80
C ILE A 61 -16.61 -14.44 -18.55
N ILE A 62 -17.70 -13.79 -18.18
CA ILE A 62 -18.05 -12.45 -18.67
C ILE A 62 -17.00 -11.45 -18.16
N ARG A 63 -16.33 -10.78 -19.11
CA ARG A 63 -15.32 -9.75 -18.84
C ARG A 63 -15.36 -8.67 -19.90
N PHE A 64 -14.73 -7.53 -19.65
CA PHE A 64 -14.42 -6.57 -20.71
C PHE A 64 -13.36 -7.15 -21.62
N GLU A 65 -13.67 -7.28 -22.89
CA GLU A 65 -12.79 -7.84 -23.91
C GLU A 65 -11.90 -6.74 -24.48
N GLY A 66 -10.63 -6.77 -24.13
CA GLY A 66 -9.63 -5.82 -24.62
C GLY A 66 -8.64 -6.48 -25.56
N TRP A 67 -8.16 -5.73 -26.55
CA TRP A 67 -7.26 -6.27 -27.56
C TRP A 67 -6.01 -6.91 -26.94
N TRP A 68 -5.44 -6.29 -25.90
CA TRP A 68 -4.22 -6.79 -25.26
C TRP A 68 -4.43 -8.10 -24.50
N GLY A 69 -5.62 -8.33 -24.00
CA GLY A 69 -5.97 -9.57 -23.30
C GLY A 69 -6.16 -10.80 -24.17
N ASN A 70 -6.12 -10.68 -25.51
CA ASN A 70 -6.07 -11.84 -26.38
C ASN A 70 -4.74 -12.59 -26.23
N LYS A 71 -4.76 -13.91 -26.47
CA LYS A 71 -3.54 -14.73 -26.57
C LYS A 71 -2.52 -14.10 -27.52
N LEU A 72 -1.27 -14.08 -27.11
CA LEU A 72 -0.20 -13.52 -27.94
C LEU A 72 -0.14 -14.19 -29.33
N SER A 73 -0.42 -15.49 -29.40
CA SER A 73 -0.38 -16.26 -30.67
C SER A 73 -1.45 -15.85 -31.69
N SER A 74 -2.60 -15.34 -31.23
CA SER A 74 -3.74 -14.99 -32.09
C SER A 74 -4.07 -13.49 -32.12
N ARG A 75 -3.41 -12.69 -31.28
CA ARG A 75 -3.70 -11.26 -31.09
C ARG A 75 -3.72 -10.45 -32.39
N PHE A 76 -2.84 -10.78 -33.34
CA PHE A 76 -2.70 -10.08 -34.62
C PHE A 76 -3.48 -10.73 -35.77
N GLU A 77 -4.22 -11.82 -35.51
CA GLU A 77 -5.04 -12.48 -36.53
C GLU A 77 -6.41 -11.80 -36.70
N MET A 78 -6.72 -10.80 -35.86
CA MET A 78 -7.96 -10.04 -35.92
C MET A 78 -9.21 -10.91 -35.90
N LEU A 79 -9.22 -11.90 -35.00
CA LEU A 79 -10.34 -12.84 -34.84
C LEU A 79 -11.63 -12.12 -34.51
N LYS A 80 -12.76 -12.69 -34.96
CA LYS A 80 -14.11 -12.15 -34.68
C LYS A 80 -14.58 -12.39 -33.24
N LYS A 81 -13.92 -13.32 -32.54
CA LYS A 81 -14.21 -13.65 -31.13
C LYS A 81 -12.98 -13.41 -30.30
N TYR A 82 -13.21 -12.98 -29.07
CA TYR A 82 -12.17 -12.83 -28.08
C TYR A 82 -11.56 -14.19 -27.72
N ASP A 83 -10.23 -14.29 -27.88
CA ASP A 83 -9.45 -15.48 -27.52
C ASP A 83 -8.57 -15.11 -26.33
N ALA A 84 -9.15 -15.18 -25.14
CA ALA A 84 -8.54 -14.68 -23.92
C ALA A 84 -7.23 -15.41 -23.56
N GLU A 85 -6.21 -14.66 -23.12
CA GLU A 85 -5.07 -15.25 -22.46
C GLU A 85 -5.52 -15.99 -21.18
N HIS A 86 -5.01 -17.21 -20.97
CA HIS A 86 -5.37 -18.05 -19.82
C HIS A 86 -4.56 -17.71 -18.56
N SER A 87 -4.57 -16.42 -18.22
CA SER A 87 -3.91 -15.84 -17.05
C SER A 87 -4.63 -14.55 -16.67
N ALA A 88 -4.15 -13.82 -15.65
CA ALA A 88 -4.64 -12.49 -15.33
C ALA A 88 -4.48 -11.49 -16.51
N GLU A 89 -3.60 -11.77 -17.47
CA GLU A 89 -3.44 -10.96 -18.68
C GLU A 89 -4.72 -10.90 -19.53
N GLY A 90 -5.59 -11.93 -19.47
CA GLY A 90 -6.89 -11.92 -20.11
C GLY A 90 -7.85 -10.82 -19.64
N TRP A 91 -7.50 -10.06 -18.62
CA TRP A 91 -8.23 -8.87 -18.14
C TRP A 91 -7.57 -7.54 -18.54
N VAL A 92 -6.43 -7.58 -19.26
CA VAL A 92 -5.75 -6.37 -19.72
C VAL A 92 -6.42 -5.83 -20.97
N LEU A 93 -6.93 -4.60 -20.91
CA LEU A 93 -7.76 -4.04 -21.98
C LEU A 93 -6.93 -3.49 -23.15
N SER A 94 -5.80 -2.84 -22.88
CA SER A 94 -5.01 -2.12 -23.87
C SER A 94 -3.52 -2.26 -23.60
N ASN A 95 -2.72 -1.73 -24.50
CA ASN A 95 -1.26 -1.71 -24.39
C ASN A 95 -0.85 -1.06 -23.07
N PRO A 96 0.04 -1.72 -22.31
CA PRO A 96 0.60 -1.10 -21.12
C PRO A 96 1.55 0.04 -21.50
N PRO A 97 1.65 1.09 -20.65
CA PRO A 97 2.58 2.19 -20.88
C PRO A 97 4.02 1.74 -20.59
N VAL A 98 4.82 1.55 -21.64
CA VAL A 98 6.16 0.94 -21.57
C VAL A 98 7.08 1.67 -20.59
N ILE A 99 7.14 3.01 -20.62
CA ILE A 99 8.00 3.79 -19.73
C ILE A 99 7.63 3.56 -18.25
N LEU A 100 6.33 3.50 -17.94
CA LEU A 100 5.89 3.26 -16.57
C LEU A 100 6.15 1.83 -16.12
N LEU A 101 6.15 0.87 -17.03
CA LEU A 101 6.58 -0.51 -16.75
C LEU A 101 8.07 -0.58 -16.43
N ASP A 102 8.91 0.12 -17.19
CA ASP A 102 10.36 0.18 -16.92
C ASP A 102 10.65 0.82 -15.56
N MET A 103 9.95 1.91 -15.23
CA MET A 103 10.05 2.52 -13.90
C MET A 103 9.63 1.56 -12.80
N HIS A 104 8.57 0.78 -13.03
CA HIS A 104 8.10 -0.23 -12.07
C HIS A 104 9.11 -1.38 -11.94
N LEU A 105 9.68 -1.85 -13.04
CA LEU A 105 10.73 -2.88 -13.04
C LEU A 105 11.94 -2.42 -12.22
N ALA A 106 12.44 -1.21 -12.48
CA ALA A 106 13.56 -0.63 -11.72
C ALA A 106 13.26 -0.56 -10.22
N SER A 107 12.03 -0.23 -9.84
CA SER A 107 11.63 -0.25 -8.44
C SER A 107 11.61 -1.67 -7.85
N LEU A 108 11.06 -2.65 -8.57
CA LEU A 108 11.04 -4.04 -8.13
C LEU A 108 12.45 -4.63 -7.95
N GLU A 109 13.41 -4.24 -8.80
CA GLU A 109 14.83 -4.63 -8.65
C GLU A 109 15.42 -4.15 -7.33
N VAL A 110 15.06 -2.94 -6.85
CA VAL A 110 15.48 -2.45 -5.53
C VAL A 110 14.94 -3.34 -4.42
N PHE A 111 13.66 -3.74 -4.48
CA PHE A 111 13.07 -4.67 -3.51
C PHE A 111 13.74 -6.04 -3.52
N ILE A 112 14.00 -6.59 -4.71
CA ILE A 112 14.67 -7.88 -4.88
C ILE A 112 16.08 -7.83 -4.29
N ASN A 113 16.85 -6.78 -4.59
CA ASN A 113 18.22 -6.60 -4.10
C ASN A 113 18.28 -6.40 -2.58
N ALA A 114 17.30 -5.72 -2.00
CA ALA A 114 17.18 -5.57 -0.55
C ALA A 114 16.74 -6.86 0.16
N GLY A 115 16.04 -7.74 -0.55
CA GLY A 115 15.40 -8.94 -0.02
C GLY A 115 14.07 -8.63 0.64
N LEU A 116 12.97 -9.18 0.14
CA LEU A 116 11.61 -8.87 0.60
C LEU A 116 11.44 -9.08 2.11
N ASN A 117 11.96 -10.19 2.65
CA ASN A 117 11.89 -10.45 4.10
C ASN A 117 12.56 -9.36 4.93
N ASN A 118 13.70 -8.83 4.46
CA ASN A 118 14.41 -7.74 5.14
C ASN A 118 13.58 -6.45 5.10
N VAL A 119 12.94 -6.17 3.96
CA VAL A 119 12.06 -5.01 3.78
C VAL A 119 10.87 -5.08 4.73
N PHE A 120 10.16 -6.22 4.77
CA PHE A 120 9.00 -6.39 5.65
C PHE A 120 9.38 -6.38 7.13
N ASN A 121 10.48 -7.01 7.52
CA ASN A 121 10.99 -6.97 8.89
C ASN A 121 11.34 -5.54 9.31
N LYS A 122 12.05 -4.78 8.47
CA LYS A 122 12.37 -3.38 8.77
C LYS A 122 11.14 -2.50 8.82
N SER A 123 10.15 -2.72 7.93
CA SER A 123 8.86 -2.02 7.95
C SER A 123 8.15 -2.20 9.28
N LYS A 124 8.07 -3.44 9.76
CA LYS A 124 7.48 -3.78 11.06
C LYS A 124 8.21 -3.09 12.21
N LEU A 125 9.55 -3.21 12.26
CA LEU A 125 10.35 -2.59 13.32
C LEU A 125 10.26 -1.07 13.34
N LEU A 126 10.22 -0.40 12.17
CA LEU A 126 10.02 1.06 12.08
C LEU A 126 8.63 1.48 12.57
N SER A 127 7.60 0.69 12.21
CA SER A 127 6.22 0.93 12.68
C SER A 127 6.10 0.74 14.19
N ASP A 128 6.71 -0.30 14.74
CA ASP A 128 6.71 -0.57 16.18
C ASP A 128 7.45 0.57 16.92
N PHE A 129 8.63 0.96 16.45
CA PHE A 129 9.40 2.05 17.04
C PHE A 129 8.67 3.40 16.99
N LEU A 130 7.95 3.68 15.89
CA LEU A 130 7.11 4.87 15.79
C LEU A 130 5.94 4.81 16.77
N TYR A 131 5.24 3.68 16.84
CA TYR A 131 4.08 3.51 17.74
C TYR A 131 4.48 3.67 19.20
N GLU A 132 5.51 2.95 19.64
CA GLU A 132 6.05 3.02 21.00
C GLU A 132 6.54 4.44 21.32
N GLY A 133 7.27 5.06 20.41
CA GLY A 133 7.76 6.43 20.57
C GLY A 133 6.60 7.43 20.79
N LEU A 134 5.56 7.38 19.97
CA LEU A 134 4.38 8.24 20.10
C LEU A 134 3.61 7.98 21.39
N SER A 135 3.45 6.71 21.76
CA SER A 135 2.74 6.30 22.99
C SER A 135 3.50 6.69 24.26
N SER A 136 4.82 6.85 24.20
CA SER A 136 5.67 7.24 25.32
C SER A 136 5.64 8.75 25.62
N ILE A 137 5.12 9.57 24.72
CA ILE A 137 5.02 11.02 24.93
C ILE A 137 4.06 11.30 26.06
N ASN A 138 4.50 12.07 27.06
CA ASN A 138 3.65 12.41 28.20
C ASN A 138 2.43 13.22 27.76
N ASN A 139 1.25 12.83 28.27
CA ASN A 139 -0.04 13.48 27.97
C ASN A 139 -0.45 13.48 26.48
N TYR A 140 0.16 12.67 25.60
CA TYR A 140 -0.20 12.66 24.16
C TYR A 140 -1.72 12.52 23.94
N ASN A 141 -2.38 11.72 24.77
CA ASN A 141 -3.81 11.45 24.70
C ASN A 141 -4.72 12.66 24.99
N LYS A 142 -4.18 13.78 25.45
CA LYS A 142 -4.90 15.06 25.50
C LYS A 142 -5.00 15.71 24.12
N PHE A 143 -4.06 15.40 23.21
CA PHE A 143 -3.91 16.03 21.89
C PHE A 143 -4.46 15.15 20.78
N PHE A 144 -4.09 13.87 20.76
CA PHE A 144 -4.53 12.92 19.74
C PHE A 144 -4.72 11.52 20.32
N ASP A 145 -5.49 10.71 19.59
CA ASP A 145 -5.58 9.27 19.78
C ASP A 145 -4.83 8.57 18.63
N ILE A 146 -4.11 7.50 18.92
CA ILE A 146 -3.53 6.63 17.89
C ILE A 146 -4.64 5.66 17.49
N ILE A 147 -5.23 5.86 16.29
CA ILE A 147 -6.37 5.04 15.84
C ILE A 147 -5.94 3.79 15.05
N THR A 148 -4.64 3.66 14.78
CA THR A 148 -4.07 2.44 14.21
C THR A 148 -3.95 1.38 15.32
N PRO A 149 -4.26 0.10 15.03
CA PRO A 149 -4.13 -0.97 16.02
C PRO A 149 -2.75 -1.03 16.67
N GLU A 150 -2.73 -1.25 17.99
CA GLU A 150 -1.49 -1.44 18.76
C GLU A 150 -0.76 -2.72 18.35
N GLU A 151 -1.53 -3.78 18.09
CA GLU A 151 -0.99 -5.08 17.69
C GLU A 151 -0.24 -4.97 16.35
N SER A 152 1.05 -5.26 16.40
CA SER A 152 1.98 -5.14 15.27
C SER A 152 1.58 -5.99 14.05
N THR A 153 0.92 -7.12 14.27
CA THR A 153 0.44 -8.01 13.21
C THR A 153 -0.84 -7.51 12.53
N SER A 154 -1.48 -6.50 13.11
CA SER A 154 -2.73 -5.91 12.63
C SER A 154 -2.53 -4.58 11.90
N ARG A 155 -1.28 -4.17 11.66
CA ARG A 155 -0.94 -2.92 10.96
C ARG A 155 0.24 -3.08 10.00
N GLY A 156 0.34 -2.16 9.05
CA GLY A 156 1.55 -1.95 8.25
C GLY A 156 2.39 -0.80 8.80
N SER A 157 3.17 -0.15 7.94
CA SER A 157 4.05 0.95 8.36
C SER A 157 3.33 2.23 8.76
N GLN A 158 2.08 2.44 8.33
CA GLN A 158 1.34 3.67 8.59
C GLN A 158 0.74 3.69 9.99
N ILE A 159 0.98 4.77 10.73
CA ILE A 159 0.30 5.13 11.98
C ILE A 159 -0.57 6.37 11.73
N SER A 160 -1.80 6.33 12.18
CA SER A 160 -2.79 7.40 12.02
C SER A 160 -3.11 8.03 13.37
N LEU A 161 -2.93 9.35 13.45
CA LEU A 161 -3.15 10.16 14.65
C LEU A 161 -4.42 10.98 14.47
N PHE A 162 -5.42 10.73 15.29
CA PHE A 162 -6.69 11.46 15.31
C PHE A 162 -6.61 12.61 16.30
N PHE A 163 -6.48 13.83 15.83
CA PHE A 163 -6.37 15.01 16.68
C PHE A 163 -7.72 15.46 17.22
N LYS A 164 -7.77 15.75 18.53
CA LYS A 164 -8.97 16.19 19.23
C LYS A 164 -9.26 17.67 19.02
N LYS A 165 -8.21 18.47 18.83
CA LYS A 165 -8.25 19.93 18.57
C LYS A 165 -7.05 20.37 17.75
N SER A 166 -7.14 21.55 17.12
CA SER A 166 -6.02 22.26 16.45
C SER A 166 -5.23 21.41 15.46
N SER A 167 -5.86 20.44 14.80
CA SER A 167 -5.19 19.50 13.89
C SER A 167 -4.48 20.19 12.71
N GLU A 168 -5.07 21.25 12.14
CA GLU A 168 -4.48 22.01 11.04
C GLU A 168 -3.24 22.81 11.48
N GLU A 169 -3.30 23.41 12.67
CA GLU A 169 -2.17 24.13 13.25
C GLU A 169 -1.01 23.19 13.55
N PHE A 170 -1.31 22.05 14.20
CA PHE A 170 -0.34 21.02 14.51
C PHE A 170 0.31 20.47 13.24
N PHE A 171 -0.50 20.13 12.23
CA PHE A 171 0.00 19.70 10.91
C PHE A 171 0.89 20.77 10.27
N SER A 172 0.49 22.04 10.32
CA SER A 172 1.29 23.16 9.79
C SER A 172 2.67 23.27 10.45
N GLN A 173 2.77 22.96 11.76
CA GLN A 173 4.07 22.97 12.45
C GLN A 173 4.94 21.78 12.04
N ILE A 174 4.37 20.56 12.00
CA ILE A 174 5.08 19.34 11.63
C ILE A 174 5.55 19.39 10.17
N SER A 175 4.70 19.83 9.25
CA SER A 175 4.98 19.85 7.81
C SER A 175 6.13 20.79 7.40
N LYS A 176 6.59 21.64 8.31
CA LYS A 176 7.82 22.45 8.10
C LYS A 176 9.10 21.63 8.12
N LYS A 177 9.07 20.45 8.75
CA LYS A 177 10.26 19.60 8.96
C LYS A 177 10.09 18.19 8.38
N PHE A 178 8.86 17.68 8.34
CA PHE A 178 8.56 16.31 7.93
C PHE A 178 7.47 16.27 6.86
N VAL A 179 7.63 15.39 5.88
CA VAL A 179 6.60 15.12 4.88
C VAL A 179 5.65 14.08 5.46
N VAL A 180 4.46 14.52 5.86
CA VAL A 180 3.38 13.68 6.38
C VAL A 180 2.07 14.01 5.67
N ASP A 181 1.08 13.15 5.77
CA ASP A 181 -0.20 13.33 5.09
C ASP A 181 -1.28 13.78 6.06
N TYR A 182 -2.09 14.76 5.64
CA TYR A 182 -3.22 15.27 6.42
C TYR A 182 -4.55 14.91 5.77
N ARG A 183 -5.40 14.25 6.54
CA ARG A 183 -6.75 13.90 6.15
C ARG A 183 -7.76 14.67 6.99
N LYS A 184 -8.47 15.58 6.32
CA LYS A 184 -9.55 16.34 6.97
C LYS A 184 -10.61 15.40 7.53
N PRO A 185 -11.22 15.74 8.65
CA PRO A 185 -11.02 17.01 9.35
C PRO A 185 -9.79 17.06 10.29
N ASN A 186 -9.24 15.93 10.74
CA ASN A 186 -8.32 15.95 11.88
C ASN A 186 -7.41 14.70 12.01
N VAL A 187 -7.09 14.03 10.91
CA VAL A 187 -6.16 12.89 10.94
C VAL A 187 -4.82 13.25 10.29
N VAL A 188 -3.73 13.03 11.01
CA VAL A 188 -2.37 13.04 10.46
C VAL A 188 -1.91 11.60 10.30
N ARG A 189 -1.44 11.24 9.10
CA ARG A 189 -0.92 9.90 8.81
C ARG A 189 0.59 9.97 8.65
N VAL A 190 1.27 9.06 9.32
CA VAL A 190 2.74 8.96 9.35
C VAL A 190 3.11 7.55 8.91
N ALA A 191 3.96 7.43 7.90
CA ALA A 191 4.31 6.14 7.31
C ALA A 191 5.81 6.09 7.01
N PRO A 192 6.66 5.62 7.94
CA PRO A 192 8.06 5.40 7.65
C PRO A 192 8.22 4.23 6.67
N VAL A 193 8.93 4.46 5.57
CA VAL A 193 9.12 3.49 4.50
C VAL A 193 10.49 2.82 4.64
N PRO A 194 10.58 1.48 4.69
CA PRO A 194 11.81 0.77 5.04
C PRO A 194 12.96 0.99 4.06
N LEU A 195 12.70 1.26 2.79
CA LEU A 195 13.76 1.44 1.79
C LEU A 195 14.52 2.75 1.92
N TYR A 196 13.92 3.81 2.49
CA TYR A 196 14.57 5.12 2.57
C TYR A 196 14.45 5.84 3.92
N ASN A 197 13.62 5.36 4.86
CA ASN A 197 13.61 5.92 6.21
C ASN A 197 14.45 5.11 7.19
N SER A 198 15.00 5.83 8.18
CA SER A 198 15.82 5.30 9.26
C SER A 198 15.10 5.42 10.61
N PHE A 199 15.55 4.65 11.60
CA PHE A 199 15.09 4.79 12.99
C PHE A 199 15.42 6.17 13.57
N TYR A 200 16.51 6.78 13.12
CA TYR A 200 16.90 8.12 13.57
C TYR A 200 15.89 9.18 13.08
N GLU A 201 15.40 9.08 11.85
CA GLU A 201 14.36 9.99 11.35
C GLU A 201 13.05 9.82 12.10
N VAL A 202 12.67 8.59 12.45
CA VAL A 202 11.51 8.31 13.30
C VAL A 202 11.70 8.91 14.69
N TYR A 203 12.88 8.77 15.29
CA TYR A 203 13.22 9.39 16.57
C TYR A 203 13.08 10.93 16.50
N LEU A 204 13.61 11.56 15.46
CA LEU A 204 13.50 13.00 15.27
C LEU A 204 12.04 13.45 15.12
N PHE A 205 11.23 12.66 14.41
CA PHE A 205 9.81 12.93 14.27
C PHE A 205 9.09 12.88 15.62
N VAL A 206 9.28 11.81 16.39
CA VAL A 206 8.67 11.67 17.72
C VAL A 206 9.11 12.79 18.67
N SER A 207 10.41 13.15 18.62
CA SER A 207 10.95 14.25 19.44
C SER A 207 10.35 15.60 19.07
N GLU A 208 10.05 15.85 17.79
CA GLU A 208 9.40 17.08 17.36
C GLU A 208 7.92 17.12 17.81
N ILE A 209 7.21 15.97 17.74
CA ILE A 209 5.86 15.86 18.27
C ILE A 209 5.83 16.20 19.77
N ASP A 210 6.72 15.61 20.56
CA ASP A 210 6.87 15.87 21.99
C ASP A 210 7.15 17.35 22.27
N ARG A 211 8.06 17.96 21.49
CA ARG A 211 8.36 19.41 21.60
C ARG A 211 7.16 20.29 21.32
N ILE A 212 6.38 19.96 20.28
CA ILE A 212 5.16 20.72 19.94
C ILE A 212 4.14 20.59 21.05
N ILE A 213 3.88 19.37 21.55
CA ILE A 213 2.95 19.14 22.66
C ILE A 213 3.31 19.97 23.88
N LYS A 214 4.58 19.96 24.28
CA LYS A 214 5.09 20.75 25.42
C LYS A 214 4.95 22.26 25.23
N SER A 215 4.79 22.74 24.02
CA SER A 215 4.57 24.18 23.75
C SER A 215 3.10 24.61 23.95
N TYR A 216 2.19 23.66 24.13
CA TYR A 216 0.79 23.91 24.43
C TYR A 216 0.43 23.75 25.93
N ASP A 217 1.32 23.13 26.73
CA ASP A 217 1.19 23.05 28.18
C ASP A 217 1.73 24.33 28.85
#